data_0aa320c8feb2576edb7f2cb1072971f4
#
_entry.id   0aa320c8feb2576edb7f2cb1072971f4
#
_cell.length_a   1.000
_cell.length_b   1.000
_cell.length_c   1.000
_cell.angle_alpha   90.00
_cell.angle_beta   90.00
_cell.angle_gamma   90.00
#
_symmetry.space_group_name_H-M   'P 1'
#
loop_
_entity.id
_entity.type
_entity.pdbx_description
1 polymer ?
#
loop_
_entity_poly.entity_id
_entity_poly.type
_entity_poly.pdbx_seq_one_letter_code
_entity_poly.pdbx_strand_id
1 'polypeptide(L)'
;MAALVCGYFIEIGWARRYNLMTRRMDLLGVESKKMTTRRLSTGIPGLDQVTMGGLIPRHAYVLVGNPGTGKTILSLQWLLEGVKCGEKGIFISMVEEPKMLKKNAESLGWDLAPIEITDFSVAAVGDMDEFEEYHVFPSSEVENAPVWKKICEIVEKKKPQRLVIDSITQLRQFSTDEYQFRRHIFVLIRFLTQAGCTAVFSCEPLFMEEDTSISSAVDGIIYLEKEISRERLIDIRNIHIQKFRGSDFLPGAHPMRITSRGVEIFPHIIEKNREVQHAGEQIRSQIPELDNLLGGGIESGTTTIISGPSGTGKSTLALQFLMQAALAEKRAILYSFEETTESILFRSRSVGMEVMPLLEKGLLEIRYVNPLELYPDEFLQAIRLSIGKESYNVAAFDSLNGYHMTMEEFGSTVAHLQNVITYLKAQGTTVFMINETERITGDLRMTEAGISFLADNIILLRYIEQMGRIGRVMGCVKKR
;
A
#
# COMPACT_ATOMS: atom_id res chain seq x y z
N MET A 1 -43.03 -14.14 18.55
CA MET A 1 -43.25 -13.03 17.61
C MET A 1 -43.15 -11.63 18.24
N ALA A 2 -43.22 -11.45 19.53
CA ALA A 2 -43.11 -10.14 20.20
C ALA A 2 -41.68 -9.68 20.50
N ALA A 3 -40.66 -10.55 20.47
CA ALA A 3 -39.27 -10.21 20.78
C ALA A 3 -38.46 -9.68 19.54
N LEU A 4 -38.92 -9.94 18.33
CA LEU A 4 -38.28 -9.47 17.10
C LEU A 4 -38.68 -8.04 16.66
N VAL A 5 -39.79 -7.53 17.19
CA VAL A 5 -40.31 -6.19 16.87
C VAL A 5 -39.66 -5.11 17.74
N CYS A 6 -39.21 -5.48 18.96
CA CYS A 6 -38.59 -4.53 19.88
C CYS A 6 -37.13 -4.15 19.50
N GLY A 7 -36.39 -5.07 18.87
CA GLY A 7 -35.00 -4.80 18.42
C GLY A 7 -34.94 -3.81 17.27
N TYR A 8 -35.88 -3.87 16.33
CA TYR A 8 -35.92 -3.00 15.16
C TYR A 8 -36.31 -1.53 15.48
N PHE A 9 -37.09 -1.30 16.51
CA PHE A 9 -37.49 0.04 16.95
C PHE A 9 -36.38 0.79 17.71
N ILE A 10 -35.47 0.08 18.34
CA ILE A 10 -34.37 0.69 19.11
C ILE A 10 -33.26 1.18 18.13
N GLU A 11 -32.94 0.44 17.07
CA GLU A 11 -31.94 0.85 16.07
C GLU A 11 -32.40 2.06 15.25
N ILE A 12 -33.66 2.16 14.86
CA ILE A 12 -34.20 3.32 14.12
C ILE A 12 -34.22 4.57 15.01
N GLY A 13 -34.43 4.43 16.31
CA GLY A 13 -34.38 5.53 17.27
C GLY A 13 -33.00 6.13 17.47
N TRP A 14 -31.93 5.30 17.43
CA TRP A 14 -30.54 5.74 17.55
C TRP A 14 -30.05 6.42 16.28
N ALA A 15 -30.32 5.86 15.12
CA ALA A 15 -29.93 6.43 13.83
C ALA A 15 -30.62 7.81 13.57
N ARG A 16 -31.86 7.98 13.96
CA ARG A 16 -32.55 9.27 13.90
C ARG A 16 -32.02 10.30 14.89
N ARG A 17 -31.65 9.91 16.09
CA ARG A 17 -31.05 10.81 17.09
C ARG A 17 -29.63 11.21 16.69
N TYR A 18 -28.86 10.31 16.10
CA TYR A 18 -27.51 10.60 15.59
C TYR A 18 -27.57 11.59 14.42
N ASN A 19 -28.47 11.40 13.46
CA ASN A 19 -28.68 12.32 12.33
C ASN A 19 -29.26 13.69 12.76
N LEU A 20 -30.04 13.73 13.83
CA LEU A 20 -30.54 15.01 14.36
C LEU A 20 -29.49 15.77 15.17
N MET A 21 -28.59 15.06 15.85
CA MET A 21 -27.44 15.70 16.53
C MET A 21 -26.42 16.23 15.52
N THR A 22 -26.06 15.48 14.47
CA THR A 22 -25.16 15.96 13.42
C THR A 22 -25.74 17.16 12.67
N ARG A 23 -27.01 17.15 12.27
CA ARG A 23 -27.66 18.32 11.64
C ARG A 23 -27.79 19.54 12.56
N ARG A 24 -27.90 19.33 13.88
CA ARG A 24 -27.96 20.44 14.83
C ARG A 24 -26.58 21.05 15.11
N MET A 25 -25.50 20.28 14.96
CA MET A 25 -24.12 20.79 15.04
C MET A 25 -23.73 21.59 13.79
N ASP A 26 -24.21 21.20 12.60
CA ASP A 26 -24.00 21.93 11.35
C ASP A 26 -24.77 23.27 11.32
N LEU A 27 -25.94 23.36 12.00
CA LEU A 27 -26.74 24.56 12.09
C LEU A 27 -26.22 25.60 13.13
N LEU A 28 -25.35 25.15 14.06
CA LEU A 28 -24.79 26.05 15.10
C LEU A 28 -23.45 26.67 14.71
N GLY A 29 -22.97 26.45 13.49
CA GLY A 29 -21.71 27.05 13.02
C GLY A 29 -20.50 26.71 13.88
N VAL A 30 -20.57 25.61 14.65
CA VAL A 30 -19.41 25.07 15.35
C VAL A 30 -18.57 24.34 14.30
N GLU A 31 -17.80 25.10 13.56
CA GLU A 31 -16.61 24.55 12.90
C GLU A 31 -15.86 23.78 13.97
N SER A 32 -15.91 22.44 13.91
CA SER A 32 -14.95 21.61 14.60
C SER A 32 -13.60 22.03 14.00
N LYS A 33 -12.88 22.93 14.69
CA LYS A 33 -11.46 23.12 14.46
C LYS A 33 -10.86 21.74 14.59
N LYS A 34 -10.71 21.02 13.47
CA LYS A 34 -9.73 19.93 13.36
C LYS A 34 -8.43 20.60 13.75
N MET A 35 -8.04 20.46 15.01
CA MET A 35 -6.66 20.73 15.40
C MET A 35 -5.83 19.80 14.54
N THR A 36 -5.29 20.35 13.45
CA THR A 36 -4.29 19.67 12.64
C THR A 36 -3.08 19.49 13.53
N THR A 37 -3.06 18.40 14.27
CA THR A 37 -1.89 18.02 15.08
C THR A 37 -0.72 17.95 14.10
N ARG A 38 0.32 18.73 14.35
CA ARG A 38 1.55 18.68 13.54
C ARG A 38 1.99 17.23 13.44
N ARG A 39 2.31 16.76 12.24
CA ARG A 39 2.81 15.41 11.97
C ARG A 39 4.27 15.47 11.59
N LEU A 40 5.00 14.44 11.94
CA LEU A 40 6.36 14.22 11.48
C LEU A 40 6.32 13.26 10.31
N SER A 41 6.64 13.76 9.12
CA SER A 41 6.79 12.91 7.93
C SER A 41 7.82 11.82 8.20
N THR A 42 7.54 10.62 7.71
CA THR A 42 8.46 9.48 7.81
C THR A 42 9.51 9.48 6.70
N GLY A 43 9.31 10.26 5.64
CA GLY A 43 10.08 10.17 4.41
C GLY A 43 9.70 8.96 3.56
N ILE A 44 8.67 8.24 3.97
CA ILE A 44 8.10 7.10 3.24
C ILE A 44 6.65 7.47 2.93
N PRO A 45 6.34 7.98 1.73
CA PRO A 45 4.99 8.49 1.40
C PRO A 45 3.87 7.49 1.69
N GLY A 46 4.08 6.22 1.40
CA GLY A 46 3.13 5.15 1.71
C GLY A 46 2.87 5.01 3.21
N LEU A 47 3.90 5.11 4.07
CA LEU A 47 3.73 5.07 5.52
C LEU A 47 3.01 6.29 6.04
N ASP A 48 3.30 7.46 5.49
CA ASP A 48 2.59 8.70 5.85
C ASP A 48 1.10 8.59 5.51
N GLN A 49 0.74 7.93 4.40
CA GLN A 49 -0.67 7.65 4.07
C GLN A 49 -1.31 6.70 5.10
N VAL A 50 -0.61 5.61 5.46
CA VAL A 50 -1.10 4.63 6.46
C VAL A 50 -1.31 5.29 7.82
N THR A 51 -0.42 6.22 8.23
CA THR A 51 -0.46 6.93 9.52
C THR A 51 -1.22 8.25 9.47
N MET A 52 -1.98 8.54 8.40
CA MET A 52 -2.72 9.80 8.22
C MET A 52 -1.83 11.05 8.33
N GLY A 53 -0.66 11.03 7.69
CA GLY A 53 0.24 12.17 7.55
C GLY A 53 1.57 12.05 8.30
N GLY A 54 1.90 10.88 8.86
CA GLY A 54 3.15 10.64 9.58
C GLY A 54 2.99 10.42 11.09
N LEU A 55 4.09 10.39 11.82
CA LEU A 55 4.10 10.14 13.25
C LEU A 55 3.66 11.39 14.05
N ILE A 56 3.04 11.18 15.22
CA ILE A 56 2.68 12.26 16.13
C ILE A 56 3.91 12.66 16.92
N PRO A 57 4.27 13.97 17.00
CA PRO A 57 5.41 14.44 17.77
C PRO A 57 5.31 14.10 19.27
N ARG A 58 6.44 13.92 19.91
CA ARG A 58 6.57 13.65 21.36
C ARG A 58 5.85 12.38 21.80
N HIS A 59 5.83 11.37 20.92
CA HIS A 59 5.29 10.05 21.18
C HIS A 59 6.40 9.00 21.06
N ALA A 60 6.16 7.85 21.64
CA ALA A 60 7.05 6.70 21.59
C ALA A 60 6.43 5.59 20.71
N TYR A 61 7.18 5.13 19.73
CA TYR A 61 6.79 4.10 18.80
C TYR A 61 7.71 2.89 18.88
N VAL A 62 7.17 1.70 18.64
CA VAL A 62 7.95 0.46 18.51
C VAL A 62 7.76 -0.12 17.14
N LEU A 63 8.87 -0.42 16.47
CA LEU A 63 8.96 -1.22 15.26
C LEU A 63 9.26 -2.67 15.65
N VAL A 64 8.28 -3.53 15.45
CA VAL A 64 8.37 -4.96 15.78
C VAL A 64 8.64 -5.75 14.54
N GLY A 65 9.58 -6.68 14.55
CA GLY A 65 9.82 -7.55 13.40
C GLY A 65 11.05 -8.44 13.59
N ASN A 66 11.07 -9.54 12.86
CA ASN A 66 12.21 -10.45 12.84
C ASN A 66 13.46 -9.80 12.20
N PRO A 67 14.67 -10.34 12.39
CA PRO A 67 15.85 -9.91 11.65
C PRO A 67 15.60 -9.93 10.13
N GLY A 68 16.09 -8.89 9.41
CA GLY A 68 15.93 -8.77 7.96
C GLY A 68 14.57 -8.24 7.46
N THR A 69 13.66 -7.82 8.35
CA THR A 69 12.38 -7.20 7.96
C THR A 69 12.51 -5.74 7.52
N GLY A 70 13.64 -5.07 7.83
CA GLY A 70 13.88 -3.69 7.42
C GLY A 70 13.73 -2.63 8.51
N LYS A 71 13.68 -3.01 9.80
CA LYS A 71 13.54 -2.07 10.94
C LYS A 71 14.59 -0.96 10.93
N THR A 72 15.86 -1.34 10.81
CA THR A 72 17.00 -0.40 10.80
C THR A 72 16.93 0.54 9.60
N ILE A 73 16.63 0.03 8.40
CA ILE A 73 16.49 0.83 7.17
C ILE A 73 15.36 1.85 7.31
N LEU A 74 14.19 1.43 7.78
CA LEU A 74 13.04 2.31 8.01
C LEU A 74 13.38 3.39 9.04
N SER A 75 14.07 3.03 10.13
CA SER A 75 14.50 3.95 11.18
C SER A 75 15.48 5.01 10.68
N LEU A 76 16.47 4.60 9.87
CA LEU A 76 17.42 5.52 9.25
C LEU A 76 16.74 6.46 8.24
N GLN A 77 15.84 5.94 7.43
CA GLN A 77 15.07 6.75 6.46
C GLN A 77 14.23 7.81 7.18
N TRP A 78 13.61 7.45 8.31
CA TRP A 78 12.85 8.39 9.14
C TRP A 78 13.76 9.49 9.75
N LEU A 79 14.98 9.15 10.19
CA LEU A 79 15.94 10.16 10.70
C LEU A 79 16.43 11.08 9.58
N LEU A 80 16.74 10.52 8.41
CA LEU A 80 17.16 11.31 7.23
C LEU A 80 16.08 12.29 6.79
N GLU A 81 14.82 11.91 6.85
CA GLU A 81 13.71 12.83 6.58
C GLU A 81 13.67 13.96 7.61
N GLY A 82 13.93 13.66 8.88
CA GLY A 82 14.07 14.69 9.92
C GLY A 82 15.15 15.70 9.59
N VAL A 83 16.33 15.25 9.13
CA VAL A 83 17.41 16.13 8.69
C VAL A 83 16.95 17.05 7.55
N LYS A 84 16.24 16.54 6.55
CA LYS A 84 15.68 17.37 5.47
C LYS A 84 14.70 18.42 5.98
N CYS A 85 13.98 18.10 7.07
CA CYS A 85 13.06 19.03 7.74
C CYS A 85 13.75 19.98 8.73
N GLY A 86 15.10 19.93 8.86
CA GLY A 86 15.86 20.75 9.81
C GLY A 86 15.78 20.25 11.25
N GLU A 87 15.38 19.00 11.47
CA GLU A 87 15.26 18.38 12.80
C GLU A 87 16.53 17.60 13.15
N LYS A 88 16.95 17.63 14.43
CA LYS A 88 18.08 16.86 14.91
C LYS A 88 17.67 15.41 15.14
N GLY A 89 18.41 14.48 14.55
CA GLY A 89 18.24 13.04 14.69
C GLY A 89 19.42 12.39 15.40
N ILE A 90 19.12 11.47 16.31
CA ILE A 90 20.12 10.62 16.97
C ILE A 90 19.73 9.16 16.75
N PHE A 91 20.73 8.34 16.39
CA PHE A 91 20.61 6.88 16.30
C PHE A 91 21.48 6.25 17.39
N ILE A 92 20.87 5.52 18.31
CA ILE A 92 21.54 4.72 19.31
C ILE A 92 21.56 3.28 18.82
N SER A 93 22.76 2.81 18.50
CA SER A 93 22.99 1.43 18.09
C SER A 93 23.39 0.58 19.28
N MET A 94 22.69 -0.54 19.49
CA MET A 94 22.96 -1.50 20.54
C MET A 94 23.61 -2.79 20.01
N VAL A 95 23.60 -2.99 18.69
CA VAL A 95 24.02 -4.25 18.04
C VAL A 95 25.08 -4.00 16.98
N GLU A 96 24.84 -3.05 16.08
CA GLU A 96 25.67 -2.85 14.91
C GLU A 96 26.65 -1.69 15.12
N GLU A 97 27.93 -1.90 14.77
CA GLU A 97 28.92 -0.83 14.86
C GLU A 97 28.57 0.34 13.91
N PRO A 98 28.81 1.60 14.34
CA PRO A 98 28.53 2.79 13.52
C PRO A 98 29.19 2.78 12.14
N LYS A 99 30.35 2.17 12.02
CA LYS A 99 31.07 2.03 10.75
C LYS A 99 30.32 1.14 9.76
N MET A 100 29.74 0.03 10.27
CA MET A 100 28.96 -0.90 9.44
C MET A 100 27.64 -0.27 9.04
N LEU A 101 26.93 0.40 9.96
CA LEU A 101 25.71 1.14 9.65
C LEU A 101 25.93 2.17 8.53
N LYS A 102 27.02 2.95 8.59
CA LYS A 102 27.37 3.92 7.55
C LYS A 102 27.64 3.24 6.20
N LYS A 103 28.42 2.16 6.19
CA LYS A 103 28.71 1.39 4.97
C LYS A 103 27.44 0.80 4.35
N ASN A 104 26.55 0.27 5.18
CA ASN A 104 25.26 -0.27 4.72
C ASN A 104 24.36 0.83 4.13
N ALA A 105 24.33 2.01 4.75
CA ALA A 105 23.59 3.16 4.23
C ALA A 105 24.17 3.70 2.92
N GLU A 106 25.49 3.74 2.79
CA GLU A 106 26.17 4.11 1.53
C GLU A 106 25.76 3.22 0.36
N SER A 107 25.52 1.93 0.59
CA SER A 107 25.02 1.01 -0.44
C SER A 107 23.61 1.36 -0.95
N LEU A 108 22.84 2.12 -0.16
CA LEU A 108 21.53 2.67 -0.51
C LEU A 108 21.64 4.12 -1.03
N GLY A 109 22.86 4.65 -1.22
CA GLY A 109 23.09 6.01 -1.63
C GLY A 109 22.79 7.07 -0.56
N TRP A 110 22.79 6.67 0.72
CA TRP A 110 22.48 7.56 1.83
C TRP A 110 23.73 8.06 2.54
N ASP A 111 23.80 9.36 2.81
CA ASP A 111 24.79 9.98 3.67
C ASP A 111 24.23 10.11 5.11
N LEU A 112 24.83 9.41 6.06
CA LEU A 112 24.49 9.48 7.47
C LEU A 112 25.31 10.51 8.26
N ALA A 113 26.18 11.31 7.63
CA ALA A 113 27.00 12.32 8.31
C ALA A 113 26.19 13.32 9.16
N PRO A 114 24.95 13.73 8.74
CA PRO A 114 24.13 14.64 9.52
C PRO A 114 23.46 13.99 10.75
N ILE A 115 23.46 12.64 10.85
CA ILE A 115 22.86 11.88 11.95
C ILE A 115 23.94 11.53 12.95
N GLU A 116 23.72 11.87 14.21
CA GLU A 116 24.61 11.44 15.30
C GLU A 116 24.32 9.97 15.62
N ILE A 117 25.33 9.12 15.44
CA ILE A 117 25.24 7.68 15.74
C ILE A 117 26.10 7.41 16.98
N THR A 118 25.47 6.90 18.04
CA THR A 118 26.14 6.53 19.31
C THR A 118 26.15 5.01 19.44
N ASP A 119 27.31 4.48 19.70
CA ASP A 119 27.51 3.03 19.91
C ASP A 119 27.33 2.67 21.40
N PHE A 120 26.37 1.78 21.64
CA PHE A 120 26.10 1.14 22.93
C PHE A 120 26.15 -0.38 22.82
N SER A 121 26.88 -0.92 21.82
CA SER A 121 27.13 -2.36 21.74
C SER A 121 27.88 -2.84 22.99
N VAL A 122 27.71 -4.13 23.31
CA VAL A 122 28.36 -4.73 24.50
C VAL A 122 29.87 -4.54 24.47
N ALA A 123 30.49 -4.55 23.31
CA ALA A 123 31.92 -4.29 23.14
C ALA A 123 32.32 -2.85 23.53
N ALA A 124 31.50 -1.86 23.14
CA ALA A 124 31.75 -0.46 23.46
C ALA A 124 31.48 -0.10 24.93
N VAL A 125 30.56 -0.82 25.58
CA VAL A 125 30.19 -0.61 26.98
C VAL A 125 31.24 -1.24 27.94
N GLY A 126 31.87 -2.35 27.53
CA GLY A 126 32.95 -3.00 28.34
C GLY A 126 34.21 -2.13 28.55
N ASP A 127 34.45 -1.17 27.64
CA ASP A 127 35.54 -0.20 27.77
C ASP A 127 35.18 1.03 28.64
N MET A 128 33.95 1.08 29.18
CA MET A 128 33.40 2.25 29.89
C MET A 128 33.42 2.15 31.43
N ASP A 129 34.04 1.14 32.03
CA ASP A 129 34.07 0.96 33.48
C ASP A 129 34.88 2.05 34.27
N GLU A 130 35.31 3.14 33.57
CA GLU A 130 36.14 4.22 34.19
C GLU A 130 35.42 5.58 34.27
N PHE A 131 34.11 5.69 34.51
CA PHE A 131 33.48 7.01 34.69
C PHE A 131 32.86 7.22 36.06
N GLU A 132 33.52 8.11 36.80
CA GLU A 132 33.14 8.62 38.10
C GLU A 132 31.84 9.44 38.12
N GLU A 133 31.18 9.41 39.25
CA GLU A 133 30.00 10.07 39.79
C GLU A 133 29.62 11.45 39.25
N TYR A 134 28.35 11.61 38.81
CA TYR A 134 27.57 12.84 39.01
C TYR A 134 26.06 12.54 39.11
N HIS A 135 25.42 13.05 40.19
CA HIS A 135 24.06 12.77 40.59
C HIS A 135 23.02 13.70 39.90
N VAL A 136 22.06 13.15 39.15
CA VAL A 136 20.85 13.84 38.73
C VAL A 136 19.56 13.06 39.08
N PHE A 137 19.67 11.84 39.62
CA PHE A 137 18.53 11.03 40.09
C PHE A 137 18.66 10.71 41.59
N PRO A 138 17.55 10.42 42.30
CA PRO A 138 17.61 10.00 43.70
C PRO A 138 18.48 8.76 43.81
N SER A 139 19.47 8.83 44.68
CA SER A 139 20.64 7.96 44.82
C SER A 139 20.38 6.48 45.16
N SER A 140 19.16 6.04 45.34
CA SER A 140 18.83 4.64 45.69
C SER A 140 18.42 3.73 44.53
N GLU A 141 18.23 4.27 43.32
CA GLU A 141 17.57 3.52 42.24
C GLU A 141 18.39 3.40 40.94
N VAL A 142 19.54 4.08 40.83
CA VAL A 142 20.33 4.20 39.58
C VAL A 142 21.72 3.53 39.69
N GLU A 143 22.05 2.93 40.81
CA GLU A 143 23.41 2.43 41.10
C GLU A 143 23.93 1.30 40.18
N ASN A 144 23.10 0.72 39.28
CA ASN A 144 23.50 -0.41 38.45
C ASN A 144 23.16 -0.32 36.95
N ALA A 145 22.91 0.86 36.39
CA ALA A 145 22.58 0.97 34.94
C ALA A 145 23.20 2.21 34.27
N PRO A 146 24.51 2.23 34.02
CA PRO A 146 25.21 3.38 33.41
C PRO A 146 24.66 3.72 32.00
N VAL A 147 24.15 2.73 31.26
CA VAL A 147 23.60 2.91 29.89
C VAL A 147 22.35 3.78 29.89
N TRP A 148 21.41 3.56 30.79
CA TRP A 148 20.16 4.34 30.88
C TRP A 148 20.45 5.83 31.19
N LYS A 149 21.38 6.09 32.16
CA LYS A 149 21.81 7.43 32.51
C LYS A 149 22.47 8.14 31.34
N LYS A 150 23.37 7.45 30.63
CA LYS A 150 24.09 8.01 29.49
C LYS A 150 23.14 8.34 28.31
N ILE A 151 22.10 7.54 28.07
CA ILE A 151 21.04 7.86 27.06
C ILE A 151 20.36 9.18 27.45
N CYS A 152 19.95 9.34 28.72
CA CYS A 152 19.32 10.56 29.20
C CYS A 152 20.24 11.78 29.06
N GLU A 153 21.51 11.69 29.44
CA GLU A 153 22.52 12.76 29.31
C GLU A 153 22.71 13.21 27.86
N ILE A 154 22.76 12.24 26.91
CA ILE A 154 22.84 12.55 25.48
C ILE A 154 21.63 13.36 25.04
N VAL A 155 20.42 12.93 25.43
CA VAL A 155 19.17 13.60 25.06
C VAL A 155 19.08 15.01 25.68
N GLU A 156 19.45 15.19 26.94
CA GLU A 156 19.48 16.50 27.61
C GLU A 156 20.46 17.47 26.97
N LYS A 157 21.67 16.98 26.64
CA LYS A 157 22.73 17.79 26.03
C LYS A 157 22.43 18.16 24.58
N LYS A 158 21.91 17.20 23.77
CA LYS A 158 21.77 17.35 22.34
C LYS A 158 20.38 17.83 21.94
N LYS A 159 19.36 17.58 22.76
CA LYS A 159 17.92 17.94 22.54
C LYS A 159 17.42 17.51 21.15
N PRO A 160 17.50 16.21 20.82
CA PRO A 160 17.03 15.73 19.52
C PRO A 160 15.51 15.80 19.41
N GLN A 161 15.00 16.06 18.22
CA GLN A 161 13.58 15.93 17.91
C GLN A 161 13.20 14.49 17.55
N ARG A 162 14.15 13.73 16.97
CA ARG A 162 14.00 12.31 16.60
C ARG A 162 15.08 11.46 17.23
N LEU A 163 14.69 10.37 17.87
CA LEU A 163 15.60 9.41 18.48
C LEU A 163 15.24 8.00 18.03
N VAL A 164 16.23 7.23 17.64
CA VAL A 164 16.10 5.78 17.40
C VAL A 164 16.96 5.02 18.40
N ILE A 165 16.41 3.93 18.94
CA ILE A 165 17.15 2.94 19.73
C ILE A 165 16.97 1.57 19.07
N ASP A 166 18.04 1.04 18.48
CA ASP A 166 18.03 -0.24 17.74
C ASP A 166 19.05 -1.21 18.37
N SER A 167 18.63 -2.19 19.20
CA SER A 167 17.25 -2.52 19.57
C SER A 167 17.04 -2.38 21.10
N ILE A 168 15.78 -2.11 21.48
CA ILE A 168 15.38 -2.05 22.88
C ILE A 168 15.55 -3.41 23.58
N THR A 169 15.49 -4.52 22.84
CA THR A 169 15.70 -5.88 23.35
C THR A 169 17.07 -6.01 24.03
N GLN A 170 18.11 -5.34 23.52
CA GLN A 170 19.45 -5.39 24.07
C GLN A 170 19.57 -4.60 25.39
N LEU A 171 18.73 -3.59 25.60
CA LEU A 171 18.71 -2.85 26.88
C LEU A 171 18.34 -3.73 28.07
N ARG A 172 17.66 -4.87 27.83
CA ARG A 172 17.35 -5.85 28.88
C ARG A 172 18.60 -6.41 29.55
N GLN A 173 19.70 -6.54 28.80
CA GLN A 173 20.98 -7.04 29.33
C GLN A 173 21.61 -6.14 30.39
N PHE A 174 21.22 -4.85 30.39
CA PHE A 174 21.70 -3.85 31.36
C PHE A 174 20.76 -3.67 32.57
N SER A 175 19.84 -4.61 32.78
CA SER A 175 18.92 -4.63 33.93
C SER A 175 19.10 -5.94 34.69
N THR A 176 19.02 -5.87 36.02
CA THR A 176 19.25 -7.03 36.90
C THR A 176 18.10 -8.03 36.85
N ASP A 177 16.88 -7.55 36.60
CA ASP A 177 15.69 -8.36 36.51
C ASP A 177 14.64 -7.70 35.60
N GLU A 178 13.59 -8.46 35.29
CA GLU A 178 12.49 -8.04 34.43
C GLU A 178 11.69 -6.83 34.98
N TYR A 179 11.52 -6.77 36.30
CA TYR A 179 10.79 -5.67 36.92
C TYR A 179 11.57 -4.34 36.77
N GLN A 180 12.88 -4.36 37.02
CA GLN A 180 13.73 -3.19 36.82
C GLN A 180 13.79 -2.77 35.36
N PHE A 181 13.90 -3.72 34.44
CA PHE A 181 13.88 -3.42 33.02
C PHE A 181 12.58 -2.68 32.61
N ARG A 182 11.41 -3.19 33.01
CA ARG A 182 10.13 -2.55 32.76
C ARG A 182 10.06 -1.13 33.32
N ARG A 183 10.51 -0.96 34.55
CA ARG A 183 10.56 0.35 35.21
C ARG A 183 11.44 1.32 34.44
N HIS A 184 12.63 0.91 34.04
CA HIS A 184 13.57 1.74 33.28
C HIS A 184 12.95 2.15 31.92
N ILE A 185 12.33 1.24 31.19
CA ILE A 185 11.66 1.55 29.94
C ILE A 185 10.57 2.60 30.15
N PHE A 186 9.70 2.46 31.17
CA PHE A 186 8.65 3.45 31.45
C PHE A 186 9.23 4.83 31.76
N VAL A 187 10.28 4.87 32.58
CA VAL A 187 10.94 6.12 32.93
C VAL A 187 11.60 6.76 31.72
N LEU A 188 12.29 5.96 30.88
CA LEU A 188 12.90 6.44 29.64
C LEU A 188 11.88 7.03 28.68
N ILE A 189 10.78 6.32 28.39
CA ILE A 189 9.73 6.79 27.50
C ILE A 189 9.14 8.11 27.99
N ARG A 190 8.84 8.19 29.28
CA ARG A 190 8.31 9.41 29.90
C ARG A 190 9.31 10.58 29.79
N PHE A 191 10.58 10.31 30.09
CA PHE A 191 11.65 11.31 29.99
C PHE A 191 11.77 11.84 28.55
N LEU A 192 11.85 10.96 27.54
CA LEU A 192 11.96 11.33 26.13
C LEU A 192 10.79 12.20 25.67
N THR A 193 9.58 11.81 26.06
CA THR A 193 8.35 12.56 25.74
C THR A 193 8.36 13.96 26.37
N GLN A 194 8.77 14.06 27.65
CA GLN A 194 8.89 15.33 28.36
C GLN A 194 9.99 16.22 27.80
N ALA A 195 11.11 15.63 27.35
CA ALA A 195 12.18 16.34 26.66
C ALA A 195 11.80 16.86 25.27
N GLY A 196 10.57 16.53 24.80
CA GLY A 196 10.08 16.96 23.50
C GLY A 196 10.53 16.09 22.33
N CYS A 197 11.13 14.95 22.62
CA CYS A 197 11.67 14.01 21.65
C CYS A 197 10.58 13.02 21.17
N THR A 198 10.58 12.68 19.89
CA THR A 198 9.83 11.55 19.35
C THR A 198 10.78 10.38 19.22
N ALA A 199 10.41 9.26 19.81
CA ALA A 199 11.28 8.10 19.90
C ALA A 199 10.72 6.91 19.09
N VAL A 200 11.61 6.23 18.37
CA VAL A 200 11.34 4.97 17.68
C VAL A 200 12.28 3.91 18.24
N PHE A 201 11.70 2.85 18.76
CA PHE A 201 12.41 1.68 19.25
C PHE A 201 12.24 0.52 18.30
N SER A 202 13.25 -0.29 18.08
CA SER A 202 13.11 -1.56 17.39
C SER A 202 13.13 -2.72 18.38
N CYS A 203 12.39 -3.79 18.10
CA CYS A 203 12.45 -5.05 18.85
C CYS A 203 12.03 -6.24 17.97
N GLU A 204 12.23 -7.44 18.53
CA GLU A 204 11.75 -8.70 17.94
C GLU A 204 10.36 -9.06 18.45
N PRO A 205 9.55 -9.82 17.68
CA PRO A 205 8.18 -10.17 18.04
C PRO A 205 8.11 -10.94 19.38
N LEU A 206 8.99 -11.90 19.61
CA LEU A 206 9.02 -12.70 20.84
C LEU A 206 9.13 -11.81 22.08
N PHE A 207 9.92 -10.75 22.01
CA PHE A 207 10.08 -9.78 23.09
C PHE A 207 8.77 -9.06 23.44
N MET A 208 7.96 -8.73 22.43
CA MET A 208 6.65 -8.08 22.64
C MET A 208 5.56 -9.05 23.13
N GLU A 209 5.68 -10.33 22.83
CA GLU A 209 4.77 -11.38 23.31
C GLU A 209 5.04 -11.71 24.78
N GLU A 210 6.31 -11.78 25.17
CA GLU A 210 6.73 -12.04 26.55
C GLU A 210 6.43 -10.86 27.49
N ASP A 211 6.49 -9.62 26.99
CA ASP A 211 6.32 -8.42 27.83
C ASP A 211 5.23 -7.47 27.29
N THR A 212 3.98 -7.68 27.74
CA THR A 212 2.84 -6.82 27.41
C THR A 212 2.93 -5.42 28.04
N SER A 213 3.85 -5.17 28.99
CA SER A 213 3.97 -3.88 29.65
C SER A 213 4.49 -2.80 28.69
N ILE A 214 5.43 -3.16 27.79
CA ILE A 214 5.95 -2.25 26.75
C ILE A 214 4.84 -1.82 25.81
N SER A 215 3.99 -2.78 25.39
CA SER A 215 2.85 -2.47 24.54
C SER A 215 1.90 -1.46 25.17
N SER A 216 1.81 -1.45 26.51
CA SER A 216 1.01 -0.48 27.26
C SER A 216 1.67 0.90 27.35
N ALA A 217 3.00 0.96 27.45
CA ALA A 217 3.78 2.17 27.63
C ALA A 217 3.88 3.04 26.37
N VAL A 218 4.02 2.41 25.21
CA VAL A 218 4.23 3.11 23.94
C VAL A 218 2.94 3.61 23.33
N ASP A 219 3.04 4.64 22.50
CA ASP A 219 1.90 5.27 21.84
C ASP A 219 1.54 4.61 20.50
N GLY A 220 2.54 4.00 19.83
CA GLY A 220 2.32 3.27 18.60
C GLY A 220 3.14 2.00 18.50
N ILE A 221 2.54 0.98 17.84
CA ILE A 221 3.18 -0.30 17.58
C ILE A 221 2.97 -0.62 16.11
N ILE A 222 4.09 -0.77 15.39
CA ILE A 222 4.15 -1.02 13.95
C ILE A 222 4.90 -2.33 13.73
N TYR A 223 4.24 -3.30 13.11
CA TYR A 223 4.83 -4.59 12.78
C TYR A 223 5.37 -4.60 11.36
N LEU A 224 6.57 -5.14 11.19
CA LEU A 224 7.18 -5.47 9.93
C LEU A 224 7.31 -6.99 9.84
N GLU A 225 6.68 -7.57 8.84
CA GLU A 225 6.64 -9.00 8.64
C GLU A 225 7.38 -9.38 7.34
N LYS A 226 7.98 -10.54 7.35
CA LYS A 226 8.65 -11.12 6.18
C LYS A 226 8.29 -12.59 6.11
N GLU A 227 7.71 -13.00 5.01
CA GLU A 227 7.37 -14.39 4.71
C GLU A 227 7.93 -14.78 3.34
N ILE A 228 8.17 -16.06 3.16
CA ILE A 228 8.50 -16.59 1.83
C ILE A 228 7.21 -17.08 1.20
N SER A 229 6.87 -16.51 0.06
CA SER A 229 5.75 -16.96 -0.77
C SER A 229 5.90 -18.44 -1.10
N ARG A 230 4.84 -19.22 -0.92
CA ARG A 230 4.85 -20.66 -1.22
C ARG A 230 4.77 -20.93 -2.71
N GLU A 231 4.03 -20.09 -3.44
CA GLU A 231 3.77 -20.26 -4.87
C GLU A 231 4.88 -19.63 -5.73
N ARG A 232 5.36 -18.45 -5.33
CA ARG A 232 6.31 -17.65 -6.12
C ARG A 232 7.77 -17.80 -5.69
N LEU A 233 8.03 -18.36 -4.49
CA LEU A 233 9.36 -18.48 -3.89
C LEU A 233 10.11 -17.14 -3.76
N ILE A 234 9.37 -16.06 -3.57
CA ILE A 234 9.90 -14.71 -3.32
C ILE A 234 9.61 -14.25 -1.89
N ASP A 235 10.38 -13.30 -1.39
CA ASP A 235 10.11 -12.64 -0.12
C ASP A 235 8.90 -11.71 -0.25
N ILE A 236 7.85 -11.99 0.53
CA ILE A 236 6.74 -11.07 0.73
C ILE A 236 6.98 -10.32 2.04
N ARG A 237 6.95 -8.99 1.99
CA ARG A 237 7.04 -8.14 3.17
C ARG A 237 5.79 -7.31 3.32
N ASN A 238 5.32 -7.23 4.56
CA ASN A 238 4.16 -6.44 4.94
C ASN A 238 4.47 -5.56 6.14
N ILE A 239 3.77 -4.45 6.24
CA ILE A 239 3.72 -3.59 7.41
C ILE A 239 2.28 -3.44 7.87
N HIS A 240 2.03 -3.52 9.18
CA HIS A 240 0.72 -3.21 9.73
C HIS A 240 0.85 -2.44 11.06
N ILE A 241 -0.16 -1.64 11.37
CA ILE A 241 -0.24 -0.89 12.60
C ILE A 241 -1.16 -1.64 13.57
N GLN A 242 -0.62 -2.05 14.72
CA GLN A 242 -1.42 -2.66 15.78
C GLN A 242 -2.00 -1.61 16.73
N LYS A 243 -1.26 -0.52 16.97
CA LYS A 243 -1.63 0.54 17.90
C LYS A 243 -1.13 1.89 17.41
N PHE A 244 -1.99 2.90 17.51
CA PHE A 244 -1.62 4.28 17.18
C PHE A 244 -2.48 5.26 17.99
N ARG A 245 -1.97 5.72 19.14
CA ARG A 245 -2.70 6.64 20.02
C ARG A 245 -2.78 8.04 19.41
N GLY A 246 -3.92 8.68 19.59
CA GLY A 246 -4.14 10.07 19.18
C GLY A 246 -4.44 10.28 17.70
N SER A 247 -4.59 9.21 16.91
CA SER A 247 -4.97 9.28 15.50
C SER A 247 -5.66 8.01 15.03
N ASP A 248 -6.40 8.15 13.96
CA ASP A 248 -6.80 7.06 13.09
C ASP A 248 -5.63 6.64 12.19
N PHE A 249 -5.72 5.45 11.60
CA PHE A 249 -4.75 4.89 10.66
C PHE A 249 -5.46 3.95 9.67
N LEU A 250 -4.83 3.64 8.55
CA LEU A 250 -5.35 2.65 7.61
C LEU A 250 -5.16 1.24 8.20
N PRO A 251 -6.25 0.48 8.43
CA PRO A 251 -6.17 -0.86 8.98
C PRO A 251 -5.70 -1.88 7.93
N GLY A 252 -5.19 -3.02 8.42
CA GLY A 252 -4.76 -4.15 7.59
C GLY A 252 -3.27 -4.21 7.36
N ALA A 253 -2.84 -5.22 6.61
CA ALA A 253 -1.46 -5.39 6.17
C ALA A 253 -1.25 -4.64 4.85
N HIS A 254 -0.17 -3.89 4.78
CA HIS A 254 0.23 -3.13 3.60
C HIS A 254 1.52 -3.71 3.04
N PRO A 255 1.56 -4.14 1.78
CA PRO A 255 2.78 -4.62 1.15
C PRO A 255 3.90 -3.59 1.18
N MET A 256 5.12 -4.06 1.35
CA MET A 256 6.32 -3.22 1.34
C MET A 256 7.47 -3.86 0.60
N ARG A 257 8.34 -3.03 0.03
CA ARG A 257 9.61 -3.43 -0.58
C ARG A 257 10.77 -2.71 0.08
N ILE A 258 11.93 -3.35 0.05
CA ILE A 258 13.21 -2.71 0.33
C ILE A 258 13.94 -2.62 -1.01
N THR A 259 14.14 -1.41 -1.48
CA THR A 259 14.78 -1.10 -2.77
C THR A 259 16.09 -0.37 -2.53
N SER A 260 16.82 -0.04 -3.61
CA SER A 260 17.98 0.85 -3.53
C SER A 260 17.65 2.26 -3.00
N ARG A 261 16.37 2.64 -2.94
CA ARG A 261 15.91 3.93 -2.39
C ARG A 261 15.46 3.82 -0.93
N GLY A 262 15.46 2.63 -0.36
CA GLY A 262 15.00 2.34 1.00
C GLY A 262 13.69 1.56 1.03
N VAL A 263 12.93 1.74 2.10
CA VAL A 263 11.60 1.13 2.29
C VAL A 263 10.57 1.89 1.46
N GLU A 264 9.79 1.16 0.69
CA GLU A 264 8.61 1.63 -0.05
C GLU A 264 7.39 0.85 0.42
N ILE A 265 6.30 1.53 0.75
CA ILE A 265 5.05 0.93 1.24
C ILE A 265 3.93 1.21 0.24
N PHE A 266 3.13 0.18 -0.02
CA PHE A 266 1.98 0.22 -0.91
C PHE A 266 0.70 0.11 -0.09
N PRO A 267 0.08 1.25 0.31
CA PRO A 267 -1.08 1.24 1.19
C PRO A 267 -2.27 0.52 0.57
N HIS A 268 -2.83 -0.44 1.29
CA HIS A 268 -4.10 -1.05 0.92
C HIS A 268 -5.23 -0.05 1.19
N ILE A 269 -5.66 0.67 0.14
CA ILE A 269 -6.69 1.70 0.23
C ILE A 269 -7.96 1.18 -0.46
N ILE A 270 -9.05 1.10 0.28
CA ILE A 270 -10.36 0.73 -0.27
C ILE A 270 -11.01 1.98 -0.85
N GLU A 271 -11.25 1.95 -2.16
CA GLU A 271 -11.91 3.06 -2.87
C GLU A 271 -13.40 3.13 -2.51
N LYS A 272 -13.87 4.34 -2.25
CA LYS A 272 -15.29 4.59 -2.04
C LYS A 272 -15.98 4.81 -3.38
N ASN A 273 -17.12 4.17 -3.58
CA ASN A 273 -17.95 4.42 -4.75
C ASN A 273 -18.31 5.92 -4.80
N ARG A 274 -17.92 6.57 -5.89
CA ARG A 274 -18.37 7.92 -6.24
C ARG A 274 -19.35 7.81 -7.38
N GLU A 275 -20.39 8.64 -7.37
CA GLU A 275 -21.28 8.76 -8.52
C GLU A 275 -20.47 9.27 -9.71
N VAL A 276 -20.39 8.47 -10.76
CA VAL A 276 -19.72 8.83 -12.00
C VAL A 276 -20.78 9.51 -12.87
N GLN A 277 -20.55 10.77 -13.26
CA GLN A 277 -21.34 11.40 -14.29
C GLN A 277 -20.94 10.77 -15.63
N HIS A 278 -21.83 9.97 -16.21
CA HIS A 278 -21.64 9.42 -17.54
C HIS A 278 -21.79 10.55 -18.57
N ALA A 279 -20.75 10.78 -19.35
CA ALA A 279 -20.71 11.89 -20.32
C ALA A 279 -21.60 11.66 -21.58
N GLY A 280 -22.30 10.52 -21.67
CA GLY A 280 -23.12 10.18 -22.85
C GLY A 280 -22.33 9.89 -24.14
N GLU A 281 -20.99 9.98 -24.07
CA GLU A 281 -20.13 9.66 -25.20
C GLU A 281 -19.95 8.15 -25.35
N GLN A 282 -19.80 7.69 -26.58
CA GLN A 282 -19.54 6.28 -26.90
C GLN A 282 -18.18 6.10 -27.57
N ILE A 283 -17.48 5.04 -27.18
CA ILE A 283 -16.28 4.57 -27.84
C ILE A 283 -16.68 3.57 -28.90
N ARG A 284 -16.47 3.90 -30.17
CA ARG A 284 -16.81 3.07 -31.33
C ARG A 284 -15.63 2.20 -31.73
N SER A 285 -15.91 0.99 -32.15
CA SER A 285 -14.89 0.09 -32.71
C SER A 285 -14.48 0.44 -34.13
N GLN A 286 -15.31 1.22 -34.83
CA GLN A 286 -15.26 1.48 -36.29
C GLN A 286 -15.43 0.21 -37.14
N ILE A 287 -16.07 -0.81 -36.58
CA ILE A 287 -16.54 -2.01 -37.26
C ILE A 287 -18.07 -1.90 -37.25
N PRO A 288 -18.73 -1.59 -38.39
CA PRO A 288 -20.14 -1.25 -38.41
C PRO A 288 -21.05 -2.30 -37.79
N GLU A 289 -20.80 -3.58 -38.06
CA GLU A 289 -21.58 -4.70 -37.53
C GLU A 289 -21.45 -4.82 -36.01
N LEU A 290 -20.28 -4.57 -35.48
CA LEU A 290 -20.01 -4.59 -34.04
C LEU A 290 -20.63 -3.38 -33.35
N ASP A 291 -20.45 -2.19 -33.93
CA ASP A 291 -21.03 -0.97 -33.37
C ASP A 291 -22.58 -1.05 -33.38
N ASN A 292 -23.20 -1.63 -34.42
CA ASN A 292 -24.62 -1.91 -34.44
C ASN A 292 -25.05 -2.92 -33.36
N LEU A 293 -24.27 -4.01 -33.17
CA LEU A 293 -24.52 -5.01 -32.13
C LEU A 293 -24.47 -4.36 -30.72
N LEU A 294 -23.61 -3.36 -30.55
CA LEU A 294 -23.39 -2.63 -29.28
C LEU A 294 -24.29 -1.38 -29.15
N GLY A 295 -25.24 -1.15 -30.07
CA GLY A 295 -26.14 0.02 -30.03
C GLY A 295 -25.41 1.35 -30.23
N GLY A 296 -24.32 1.35 -31.02
CA GLY A 296 -23.52 2.53 -31.39
C GLY A 296 -22.12 2.56 -30.80
N GLY A 297 -21.78 1.66 -29.91
CA GLY A 297 -20.48 1.59 -29.27
C GLY A 297 -20.55 1.29 -27.75
N ILE A 298 -19.44 1.48 -27.04
CA ILE A 298 -19.33 1.30 -25.59
C ILE A 298 -19.41 2.67 -24.91
N GLU A 299 -20.28 2.83 -23.93
CA GLU A 299 -20.42 4.07 -23.16
C GLU A 299 -19.17 4.38 -22.37
N SER A 300 -18.73 5.65 -22.39
CA SER A 300 -17.58 6.13 -21.64
C SER A 300 -17.80 5.96 -20.13
N GLY A 301 -16.73 5.61 -19.38
CA GLY A 301 -16.79 5.39 -17.93
C GLY A 301 -17.44 4.06 -17.52
N THR A 302 -17.73 3.16 -18.47
CA THR A 302 -18.26 1.82 -18.18
C THR A 302 -17.17 0.76 -18.21
N THR A 303 -17.49 -0.41 -17.63
CA THR A 303 -16.62 -1.58 -17.65
C THR A 303 -17.16 -2.65 -18.58
N THR A 304 -16.34 -3.11 -19.51
CA THR A 304 -16.67 -4.13 -20.50
C THR A 304 -15.78 -5.35 -20.30
N ILE A 305 -16.38 -6.54 -20.13
CA ILE A 305 -15.68 -7.82 -20.18
C ILE A 305 -15.77 -8.39 -21.58
N ILE A 306 -14.61 -8.75 -22.16
CA ILE A 306 -14.51 -9.52 -23.40
C ILE A 306 -14.10 -10.94 -23.02
N SER A 307 -15.01 -11.90 -23.12
CA SER A 307 -14.83 -13.28 -22.66
C SER A 307 -14.86 -14.28 -23.83
N GLY A 308 -14.08 -15.35 -23.72
CA GLY A 308 -14.08 -16.44 -24.69
C GLY A 308 -12.82 -17.29 -24.66
N PRO A 309 -12.79 -18.42 -25.38
CA PRO A 309 -11.62 -19.30 -25.48
C PRO A 309 -10.40 -18.61 -26.10
N SER A 310 -9.22 -19.21 -25.92
CA SER A 310 -7.99 -18.76 -26.56
C SER A 310 -8.14 -18.72 -28.09
N GLY A 311 -7.49 -17.78 -28.77
CA GLY A 311 -7.49 -17.63 -30.23
C GLY A 311 -8.79 -17.08 -30.84
N THR A 312 -9.81 -16.69 -30.06
CA THR A 312 -11.05 -16.11 -30.60
C THR A 312 -10.93 -14.65 -31.03
N GLY A 313 -9.85 -13.94 -30.63
CA GLY A 313 -9.61 -12.54 -31.00
C GLY A 313 -9.92 -11.53 -29.90
N LYS A 314 -10.00 -11.94 -28.62
CA LYS A 314 -10.29 -11.07 -27.47
C LYS A 314 -9.35 -9.88 -27.38
N SER A 315 -8.03 -10.15 -27.32
CA SER A 315 -6.97 -9.13 -27.20
C SER A 315 -6.93 -8.19 -28.40
N THR A 316 -7.18 -8.73 -29.62
CA THR A 316 -7.27 -7.93 -30.84
C THR A 316 -8.47 -6.98 -30.78
N LEU A 317 -9.62 -7.46 -30.29
CA LEU A 317 -10.81 -6.64 -30.14
C LEU A 317 -10.63 -5.52 -29.11
N ALA A 318 -10.02 -5.82 -27.96
CA ALA A 318 -9.71 -4.80 -26.96
C ALA A 318 -8.75 -3.74 -27.55
N LEU A 319 -7.67 -4.19 -28.21
CA LEU A 319 -6.71 -3.28 -28.85
C LEU A 319 -7.38 -2.42 -29.93
N GLN A 320 -8.38 -2.94 -30.66
CA GLN A 320 -9.15 -2.16 -31.62
C GLN A 320 -9.87 -0.99 -30.96
N PHE A 321 -10.54 -1.19 -29.82
CA PHE A 321 -11.20 -0.10 -29.09
C PHE A 321 -10.19 0.93 -28.56
N LEU A 322 -9.04 0.49 -28.04
CA LEU A 322 -7.99 1.38 -27.57
C LEU A 322 -7.42 2.21 -28.73
N MET A 323 -7.13 1.55 -29.87
CA MET A 323 -6.62 2.22 -31.05
C MET A 323 -7.62 3.27 -31.57
N GLN A 324 -8.90 2.95 -31.66
CA GLN A 324 -9.92 3.90 -32.11
C GLN A 324 -10.10 5.07 -31.12
N ALA A 325 -10.02 4.81 -29.82
CA ALA A 325 -10.01 5.88 -28.83
C ALA A 325 -8.79 6.81 -29.01
N ALA A 326 -7.60 6.24 -29.24
CA ALA A 326 -6.38 7.00 -29.48
C ALA A 326 -6.42 7.80 -30.77
N LEU A 327 -7.02 7.26 -31.84
CA LEU A 327 -7.25 7.99 -33.10
C LEU A 327 -8.25 9.17 -32.92
N ALA A 328 -9.13 9.07 -31.94
CA ALA A 328 -10.04 10.15 -31.51
C ALA A 328 -9.40 11.08 -30.46
N GLU A 329 -8.06 11.10 -30.36
CA GLU A 329 -7.27 11.91 -29.41
C GLU A 329 -7.55 11.63 -27.93
N LYS A 330 -8.15 10.47 -27.61
CA LYS A 330 -8.36 9.99 -26.24
C LYS A 330 -7.18 9.10 -25.84
N ARG A 331 -6.54 9.40 -24.72
CA ARG A 331 -5.42 8.59 -24.24
C ARG A 331 -5.88 7.21 -23.78
N ALA A 332 -5.18 6.18 -24.22
CA ALA A 332 -5.49 4.78 -23.96
C ALA A 332 -4.28 4.04 -23.40
N ILE A 333 -4.50 3.08 -22.49
CA ILE A 333 -3.45 2.24 -21.92
C ILE A 333 -3.88 0.77 -21.92
N LEU A 334 -2.94 -0.10 -22.32
CA LEU A 334 -3.06 -1.55 -22.22
C LEU A 334 -2.10 -2.08 -21.18
N TYR A 335 -2.61 -2.69 -20.12
CA TYR A 335 -1.83 -3.50 -19.19
C TYR A 335 -1.86 -4.95 -19.65
N SER A 336 -0.70 -5.47 -20.08
CA SER A 336 -0.55 -6.85 -20.52
C SER A 336 0.18 -7.67 -19.47
N PHE A 337 -0.41 -8.81 -19.07
CA PHE A 337 0.15 -9.72 -18.07
C PHE A 337 0.78 -10.99 -18.69
N GLU A 338 0.54 -11.23 -19.98
CA GLU A 338 0.97 -12.44 -20.66
C GLU A 338 1.91 -12.16 -21.83
N GLU A 339 1.62 -11.12 -22.62
CA GLU A 339 2.41 -10.80 -23.82
C GLU A 339 3.29 -9.58 -23.60
N THR A 340 4.54 -9.63 -24.10
CA THR A 340 5.41 -8.46 -24.11
C THR A 340 4.93 -7.42 -25.13
N THR A 341 5.37 -6.17 -24.95
CA THR A 341 5.03 -5.07 -25.88
C THR A 341 5.41 -5.41 -27.31
N GLU A 342 6.59 -6.01 -27.53
CA GLU A 342 7.08 -6.40 -28.86
C GLU A 342 6.18 -7.45 -29.53
N SER A 343 5.71 -8.45 -28.74
CA SER A 343 4.78 -9.47 -29.23
C SER A 343 3.45 -8.87 -29.68
N ILE A 344 2.90 -7.95 -28.88
CA ILE A 344 1.65 -7.23 -29.20
C ILE A 344 1.83 -6.40 -30.48
N LEU A 345 2.95 -5.71 -30.64
CA LEU A 345 3.24 -4.91 -31.83
C LEU A 345 3.37 -5.78 -33.09
N PHE A 346 4.06 -6.92 -32.96
CA PHE A 346 4.18 -7.86 -34.08
C PHE A 346 2.81 -8.39 -34.50
N ARG A 347 2.00 -8.84 -33.53
CA ARG A 347 0.64 -9.34 -33.76
C ARG A 347 -0.28 -8.26 -34.37
N SER A 348 -0.23 -7.03 -33.87
CA SER A 348 -1.07 -5.94 -34.38
C SER A 348 -0.79 -5.65 -35.85
N ARG A 349 0.47 -5.60 -36.27
CA ARG A 349 0.87 -5.42 -37.66
C ARG A 349 0.36 -6.55 -38.58
N SER A 350 0.39 -7.80 -38.08
CA SER A 350 -0.06 -8.96 -38.87
C SER A 350 -1.54 -8.93 -39.20
N VAL A 351 -2.34 -8.19 -38.43
CA VAL A 351 -3.78 -7.99 -38.65
C VAL A 351 -4.12 -6.59 -39.20
N GLY A 352 -3.11 -5.82 -39.62
CA GLY A 352 -3.31 -4.51 -40.24
C GLY A 352 -3.62 -3.38 -39.25
N MET A 353 -3.28 -3.53 -37.97
CA MET A 353 -3.49 -2.49 -36.96
C MET A 353 -2.20 -1.67 -36.78
N GLU A 354 -2.21 -0.43 -37.20
CA GLU A 354 -1.07 0.50 -37.13
C GLU A 354 -1.04 1.24 -35.79
N VAL A 355 -0.50 0.58 -34.74
CA VAL A 355 -0.46 1.15 -33.38
C VAL A 355 0.79 1.97 -33.08
N MET A 356 1.91 1.77 -33.83
CA MET A 356 3.17 2.47 -33.61
C MET A 356 3.05 4.01 -33.62
N PRO A 357 2.38 4.63 -34.59
CA PRO A 357 2.26 6.10 -34.62
C PRO A 357 1.52 6.66 -33.40
N LEU A 358 0.62 5.87 -32.78
CA LEU A 358 -0.12 6.26 -31.58
C LEU A 358 0.73 6.15 -30.32
N LEU A 359 1.63 5.15 -30.27
CA LEU A 359 2.64 5.02 -29.19
C LEU A 359 3.65 6.18 -29.24
N GLU A 360 4.15 6.51 -30.41
CA GLU A 360 5.09 7.62 -30.61
C GLU A 360 4.50 8.99 -30.22
N LYS A 361 3.19 9.17 -30.45
CA LYS A 361 2.46 10.37 -30.02
C LYS A 361 2.07 10.36 -28.55
N GLY A 362 2.28 9.26 -27.82
CA GLY A 362 1.85 9.11 -26.42
C GLY A 362 0.32 9.05 -26.24
N LEU A 363 -0.45 8.75 -27.32
CA LEU A 363 -1.90 8.57 -27.26
C LEU A 363 -2.29 7.14 -26.88
N LEU A 364 -1.42 6.17 -27.15
CA LEU A 364 -1.55 4.79 -26.72
C LEU A 364 -0.30 4.41 -25.91
N GLU A 365 -0.49 3.73 -24.80
CA GLU A 365 0.59 3.11 -24.03
C GLU A 365 0.34 1.60 -23.91
N ILE A 366 1.38 0.79 -24.05
CA ILE A 366 1.34 -0.65 -23.79
C ILE A 366 2.35 -0.93 -22.70
N ARG A 367 1.87 -1.43 -21.57
CA ARG A 367 2.70 -1.73 -20.40
C ARG A 367 2.65 -3.22 -20.07
N TYR A 368 3.76 -3.89 -20.27
CA TYR A 368 3.91 -5.26 -19.77
C TYR A 368 4.06 -5.24 -18.24
N VAL A 369 3.32 -6.13 -17.59
CA VAL A 369 3.30 -6.29 -16.13
C VAL A 369 3.65 -7.75 -15.82
N ASN A 370 4.82 -7.98 -15.22
CA ASN A 370 5.19 -9.34 -14.82
C ASN A 370 4.35 -9.77 -13.59
N PRO A 371 3.45 -10.75 -13.73
CA PRO A 371 2.56 -11.15 -12.63
C PRO A 371 3.30 -11.80 -11.45
N LEU A 372 4.50 -12.35 -11.66
CA LEU A 372 5.26 -13.02 -10.62
C LEU A 372 6.02 -12.07 -9.70
N GLU A 373 6.29 -10.84 -10.14
CA GLU A 373 7.10 -9.87 -9.40
C GLU A 373 6.27 -8.78 -8.74
N LEU A 374 5.05 -8.57 -9.19
CA LEU A 374 4.24 -7.41 -8.79
C LEU A 374 3.37 -7.72 -7.55
N TYR A 375 3.33 -6.77 -6.62
CA TYR A 375 2.32 -6.78 -5.56
C TYR A 375 1.04 -6.09 -6.04
N PRO A 376 -0.15 -6.60 -5.70
CA PRO A 376 -1.41 -6.00 -6.16
C PRO A 376 -1.58 -4.53 -5.81
N ASP A 377 -1.30 -4.13 -4.56
CA ASP A 377 -1.41 -2.73 -4.13
C ASP A 377 -0.30 -1.84 -4.76
N GLU A 378 0.87 -2.39 -5.07
CA GLU A 378 1.91 -1.74 -5.88
C GLU A 378 1.39 -1.43 -7.28
N PHE A 379 0.70 -2.39 -7.90
CA PHE A 379 0.07 -2.19 -9.21
C PHE A 379 -1.03 -1.12 -9.16
N LEU A 380 -1.92 -1.17 -8.17
CA LEU A 380 -2.94 -0.14 -8.00
C LEU A 380 -2.32 1.25 -7.78
N GLN A 381 -1.22 1.34 -7.04
CA GLN A 381 -0.50 2.60 -6.86
C GLN A 381 0.13 3.08 -8.18
N ALA A 382 0.69 2.17 -8.99
CA ALA A 382 1.23 2.51 -10.31
C ALA A 382 0.12 3.04 -11.24
N ILE A 383 -1.08 2.43 -11.20
CA ILE A 383 -2.27 2.93 -11.91
C ILE A 383 -2.64 4.34 -11.44
N ARG A 384 -2.71 4.58 -10.13
CA ARG A 384 -3.04 5.90 -9.56
C ARG A 384 -2.04 6.97 -10.01
N LEU A 385 -0.74 6.66 -9.99
CA LEU A 385 0.30 7.60 -10.42
C LEU A 385 0.23 7.89 -11.92
N SER A 386 -0.03 6.88 -12.75
CA SER A 386 -0.15 7.04 -14.20
C SER A 386 -1.39 7.85 -14.56
N ILE A 387 -2.56 7.44 -14.08
CA ILE A 387 -3.83 8.07 -14.41
C ILE A 387 -3.94 9.47 -13.81
N GLY A 388 -3.45 9.68 -12.58
CA GLY A 388 -3.43 11.01 -11.97
C GLY A 388 -2.56 12.04 -12.69
N LYS A 389 -1.50 11.59 -13.38
CA LYS A 389 -0.61 12.47 -14.17
C LYS A 389 -1.08 12.69 -15.59
N GLU A 390 -1.65 11.66 -16.22
CA GLU A 390 -1.81 11.60 -17.67
C GLU A 390 -3.26 11.51 -18.15
N SER A 391 -4.24 11.26 -17.26
CA SER A 391 -5.69 11.26 -17.54
C SER A 391 -6.08 10.30 -18.68
N TYR A 392 -5.87 8.98 -18.50
CA TYR A 392 -6.28 8.00 -19.50
C TYR A 392 -7.80 7.86 -19.58
N ASN A 393 -8.34 7.98 -20.79
CA ASN A 393 -9.78 7.84 -21.06
C ASN A 393 -10.20 6.38 -21.16
N VAL A 394 -9.28 5.50 -21.60
CA VAL A 394 -9.53 4.07 -21.81
C VAL A 394 -8.38 3.26 -21.24
N ALA A 395 -8.71 2.21 -20.49
CA ALA A 395 -7.75 1.24 -19.98
C ALA A 395 -8.19 -0.19 -20.33
N ALA A 396 -7.24 -1.06 -20.66
CA ALA A 396 -7.52 -2.48 -20.84
C ALA A 396 -6.56 -3.34 -20.00
N PHE A 397 -7.08 -4.49 -19.54
CA PHE A 397 -6.36 -5.50 -18.77
C PHE A 397 -6.36 -6.82 -19.54
N ASP A 398 -5.20 -7.26 -20.04
CA ASP A 398 -5.05 -8.48 -20.87
C ASP A 398 -3.99 -9.43 -20.27
N SER A 399 -4.36 -10.53 -19.58
CA SER A 399 -5.70 -11.02 -19.31
C SER A 399 -5.99 -11.02 -17.80
N LEU A 400 -7.25 -11.28 -17.44
CA LEU A 400 -7.64 -11.47 -16.04
C LEU A 400 -7.02 -12.74 -15.43
N ASN A 401 -6.69 -13.74 -16.25
CA ASN A 401 -5.99 -14.93 -15.77
C ASN A 401 -4.57 -14.56 -15.32
N GLY A 402 -3.81 -13.82 -16.12
CA GLY A 402 -2.52 -13.29 -15.73
C GLY A 402 -2.60 -12.37 -14.51
N TYR A 403 -3.65 -11.53 -14.44
CA TYR A 403 -3.92 -10.73 -13.26
C TYR A 403 -4.21 -11.59 -12.02
N HIS A 404 -4.95 -12.68 -12.14
CA HIS A 404 -5.22 -13.61 -11.04
C HIS A 404 -3.93 -14.17 -10.42
N MET A 405 -2.94 -14.48 -11.24
CA MET A 405 -1.63 -14.92 -10.77
C MET A 405 -0.92 -13.89 -9.88
N THR A 406 -1.17 -12.59 -10.08
CA THR A 406 -0.59 -11.55 -9.20
C THR A 406 -1.23 -11.55 -7.82
N MET A 407 -2.47 -12.07 -7.70
CA MET A 407 -3.26 -12.06 -6.48
C MET A 407 -3.06 -13.30 -5.60
N GLU A 408 -2.42 -14.35 -6.13
CA GLU A 408 -2.10 -15.52 -5.32
C GLU A 408 -1.37 -15.10 -4.06
N GLU A 409 -1.87 -15.55 -2.90
CA GLU A 409 -1.38 -15.21 -1.55
C GLU A 409 -1.71 -13.79 -1.03
N PHE A 410 -2.31 -12.90 -1.84
CA PHE A 410 -2.67 -11.54 -1.41
C PHE A 410 -4.16 -11.32 -1.17
N GLY A 411 -4.96 -12.37 -1.26
CA GLY A 411 -6.39 -12.32 -0.99
C GLY A 411 -7.29 -12.48 -2.21
N SER A 412 -8.46 -11.85 -2.21
CA SER A 412 -9.47 -12.02 -3.25
C SER A 412 -9.19 -11.20 -4.51
N THR A 413 -8.91 -11.86 -5.62
CA THR A 413 -8.80 -11.23 -6.96
C THR A 413 -10.02 -10.36 -7.28
N VAL A 414 -11.22 -10.85 -6.95
CA VAL A 414 -12.47 -10.15 -7.25
C VAL A 414 -12.57 -8.85 -6.46
N ALA A 415 -12.23 -8.87 -5.17
CA ALA A 415 -12.26 -7.68 -4.32
C ALA A 415 -11.23 -6.63 -4.79
N HIS A 416 -10.03 -7.08 -5.15
CA HIS A 416 -9.00 -6.16 -5.64
C HIS A 416 -9.35 -5.58 -7.00
N LEU A 417 -9.85 -6.38 -7.94
CA LEU A 417 -10.36 -5.90 -9.24
C LEU A 417 -11.48 -4.88 -9.05
N GLN A 418 -12.41 -5.14 -8.12
CA GLN A 418 -13.47 -4.18 -7.79
C GLN A 418 -12.89 -2.85 -7.34
N ASN A 419 -11.84 -2.87 -6.51
CA ASN A 419 -11.16 -1.67 -6.03
C ASN A 419 -10.50 -0.89 -7.18
N VAL A 420 -9.77 -1.60 -8.07
CA VAL A 420 -9.16 -1.01 -9.28
C VAL A 420 -10.22 -0.38 -10.19
N ILE A 421 -11.29 -1.12 -10.50
CA ILE A 421 -12.38 -0.65 -11.36
C ILE A 421 -13.07 0.58 -10.74
N THR A 422 -13.34 0.53 -9.43
CA THR A 422 -13.97 1.67 -8.72
C THR A 422 -13.12 2.91 -8.84
N TYR A 423 -11.80 2.79 -8.67
CA TYR A 423 -10.87 3.90 -8.86
C TYR A 423 -10.92 4.44 -10.29
N LEU A 424 -10.78 3.55 -11.31
CA LEU A 424 -10.76 3.93 -12.72
C LEU A 424 -12.06 4.62 -13.15
N LYS A 425 -13.20 4.05 -12.75
CA LYS A 425 -14.52 4.65 -13.02
C LYS A 425 -14.66 6.03 -12.38
N ALA A 426 -14.15 6.21 -11.14
CA ALA A 426 -14.17 7.51 -10.47
C ALA A 426 -13.32 8.57 -11.19
N GLN A 427 -12.34 8.15 -12.01
CA GLN A 427 -11.58 9.04 -12.91
C GLN A 427 -12.24 9.23 -14.28
N GLY A 428 -13.40 8.61 -14.55
CA GLY A 428 -14.07 8.65 -15.84
C GLY A 428 -13.46 7.72 -16.91
N THR A 429 -12.55 6.82 -16.51
CA THR A 429 -11.87 5.90 -17.42
C THR A 429 -12.80 4.74 -17.82
N THR A 430 -12.90 4.45 -19.11
CA THR A 430 -13.58 3.27 -19.64
C THR A 430 -12.67 2.06 -19.54
N VAL A 431 -13.15 0.95 -19.01
CA VAL A 431 -12.32 -0.22 -18.70
C VAL A 431 -12.72 -1.42 -19.56
N PHE A 432 -11.74 -2.03 -20.25
CA PHE A 432 -11.89 -3.32 -20.91
C PHE A 432 -11.12 -4.38 -20.12
N MET A 433 -11.74 -5.53 -19.89
CA MET A 433 -11.13 -6.67 -19.22
C MET A 433 -11.25 -7.90 -20.11
N ILE A 434 -10.12 -8.54 -20.39
CA ILE A 434 -10.08 -9.73 -21.21
C ILE A 434 -10.10 -10.95 -20.27
N ASN A 435 -11.13 -11.79 -20.43
CA ASN A 435 -11.29 -13.01 -19.65
C ASN A 435 -11.19 -14.23 -20.58
N GLU A 436 -10.25 -15.11 -20.28
CA GLU A 436 -10.11 -16.37 -20.99
C GLU A 436 -10.96 -17.45 -20.33
N THR A 437 -11.66 -18.23 -21.14
CA THR A 437 -12.45 -19.35 -20.67
C THR A 437 -11.83 -20.65 -21.20
N GLU A 438 -11.70 -21.66 -20.35
CA GLU A 438 -11.13 -22.96 -20.73
C GLU A 438 -12.02 -23.77 -21.69
N ARG A 439 -13.34 -23.55 -21.63
CA ARG A 439 -14.29 -24.34 -22.43
C ARG A 439 -14.46 -23.77 -23.82
N ILE A 440 -14.12 -24.59 -24.81
CA ILE A 440 -14.29 -24.27 -26.22
C ILE A 440 -15.76 -24.43 -26.63
N THR A 441 -16.49 -25.41 -26.06
CA THR A 441 -17.88 -25.74 -26.34
C THR A 441 -18.63 -26.13 -25.07
N GLY A 442 -19.96 -26.01 -25.02
CA GLY A 442 -20.82 -26.39 -23.90
C GLY A 442 -21.57 -25.25 -23.23
N ASP A 443 -22.15 -25.50 -22.04
CA ASP A 443 -22.98 -24.54 -21.31
C ASP A 443 -22.20 -23.28 -20.89
N LEU A 444 -22.85 -22.15 -21.07
CA LEU A 444 -22.32 -20.82 -20.81
C LEU A 444 -22.08 -20.57 -19.30
N ARG A 445 -20.85 -20.74 -18.83
CA ARG A 445 -20.39 -19.96 -17.70
C ARG A 445 -19.69 -18.72 -18.26
N MET A 446 -20.33 -17.55 -18.13
CA MET A 446 -19.84 -16.29 -18.68
C MET A 446 -18.48 -15.88 -18.14
N THR A 447 -18.19 -16.27 -16.90
CA THR A 447 -16.92 -16.06 -16.22
C THR A 447 -16.72 -17.15 -15.17
N GLU A 448 -15.57 -17.80 -15.16
CA GLU A 448 -15.26 -18.83 -14.16
C GLU A 448 -15.01 -18.21 -12.76
N ALA A 449 -14.56 -16.97 -12.72
CA ALA A 449 -14.20 -16.25 -11.49
C ALA A 449 -15.36 -15.46 -10.84
N GLY A 450 -16.62 -15.59 -11.34
CA GLY A 450 -17.76 -14.85 -10.76
C GLY A 450 -17.67 -13.33 -10.90
N ILE A 451 -16.92 -12.80 -11.89
CA ILE A 451 -16.65 -11.36 -12.08
C ILE A 451 -17.69 -10.63 -12.93
N SER A 452 -18.74 -11.31 -13.41
CA SER A 452 -19.76 -10.73 -14.29
C SER A 452 -20.53 -9.56 -13.68
N PHE A 453 -20.60 -9.46 -12.35
CA PHE A 453 -21.23 -8.34 -11.66
C PHE A 453 -20.41 -7.05 -11.72
N LEU A 454 -19.09 -7.13 -11.96
CA LEU A 454 -18.20 -5.98 -12.12
C LEU A 454 -18.40 -5.27 -13.48
N ALA A 455 -18.95 -5.98 -14.47
CA ALA A 455 -19.12 -5.47 -15.83
C ALA A 455 -20.46 -4.79 -16.03
N ASP A 456 -20.45 -3.65 -16.71
CA ASP A 456 -21.63 -3.00 -17.27
C ASP A 456 -22.01 -3.67 -18.60
N ASN A 457 -21.00 -4.08 -19.40
CA ASN A 457 -21.17 -4.76 -20.68
C ASN A 457 -20.40 -6.09 -20.72
N ILE A 458 -20.93 -7.10 -21.42
CA ILE A 458 -20.25 -8.38 -21.62
C ILE A 458 -20.34 -8.74 -23.10
N ILE A 459 -19.18 -8.86 -23.75
CA ILE A 459 -19.02 -9.33 -25.12
C ILE A 459 -18.45 -10.76 -25.04
N LEU A 460 -19.14 -11.70 -25.67
CA LEU A 460 -18.76 -13.11 -25.70
C LEU A 460 -18.29 -13.50 -27.09
N LEU A 461 -17.08 -14.06 -27.20
CA LEU A 461 -16.57 -14.67 -28.43
C LEU A 461 -16.56 -16.18 -28.25
N ARG A 462 -16.99 -16.90 -29.28
CA ARG A 462 -17.10 -18.37 -29.25
C ARG A 462 -16.67 -19.00 -30.55
N TYR A 463 -16.22 -20.24 -30.49
CA TYR A 463 -16.17 -21.12 -31.62
C TYR A 463 -17.52 -21.81 -31.79
N ILE A 464 -18.00 -21.91 -33.03
CA ILE A 464 -19.16 -22.71 -33.41
C ILE A 464 -18.74 -23.67 -34.51
N GLU A 465 -19.30 -24.86 -34.48
CA GLU A 465 -19.22 -25.79 -35.57
C GLU A 465 -20.50 -25.73 -36.41
N GLN A 466 -20.34 -25.42 -37.66
CA GLN A 466 -21.44 -25.38 -38.61
C GLN A 466 -21.03 -26.10 -39.89
N MET A 467 -21.79 -27.13 -40.28
CA MET A 467 -21.53 -27.95 -41.47
C MET A 467 -20.08 -28.47 -41.57
N GLY A 468 -19.50 -28.96 -40.42
CA GLY A 468 -18.15 -29.46 -40.39
C GLY A 468 -17.02 -28.39 -40.46
N ARG A 469 -17.38 -27.13 -40.34
CA ARG A 469 -16.42 -26.01 -40.31
C ARG A 469 -16.48 -25.30 -38.96
N ILE A 470 -15.31 -24.95 -38.43
CA ILE A 470 -15.20 -24.15 -37.20
C ILE A 470 -15.28 -22.66 -37.62
N GLY A 471 -16.31 -21.99 -37.17
CA GLY A 471 -16.46 -20.54 -37.29
C GLY A 471 -16.24 -19.82 -35.94
N ARG A 472 -16.08 -18.51 -36.01
CA ARG A 472 -16.07 -17.65 -34.82
C ARG A 472 -17.32 -16.78 -34.81
N VAL A 473 -17.96 -16.68 -33.67
CA VAL A 473 -19.13 -15.80 -33.48
C VAL A 473 -18.92 -14.90 -32.30
N MET A 474 -19.54 -13.73 -32.37
CA MET A 474 -19.55 -12.75 -31.31
C MET A 474 -21.00 -12.43 -30.92
N GLY A 475 -21.23 -12.25 -29.62
CA GLY A 475 -22.52 -11.85 -29.10
C GLY A 475 -22.37 -10.85 -27.96
N CYS A 476 -23.31 -9.93 -27.82
CA CYS A 476 -23.44 -9.07 -26.67
C CYS A 476 -24.44 -9.70 -25.70
N VAL A 477 -23.97 -10.12 -24.53
CA VAL A 477 -24.77 -10.85 -23.52
C VAL A 477 -25.35 -9.91 -22.47
N LYS A 478 -24.63 -8.84 -22.20
CA LYS A 478 -25.03 -7.79 -21.24
C LYS A 478 -24.64 -6.44 -21.84
N LYS A 479 -25.55 -5.52 -21.84
CA LYS A 479 -25.34 -4.12 -22.21
C LYS A 479 -26.13 -3.23 -21.24
N ARG A 480 -25.46 -2.21 -20.70
CA ARG A 480 -26.10 -1.17 -19.89
C ARG A 480 -26.64 -0.07 -20.78
#